data_e4bed1b20130e74b8e242d7785f86961
#
_entry.id   e4bed1b20130e74b8e242d7785f86961
#
_cell.length_a   1.000
_cell.length_b   1.000
_cell.length_c   1.000
_cell.angle_alpha   90.00
_cell.angle_beta   90.00
_cell.angle_gamma   90.00
#
_symmetry.space_group_name_H-M   'P 1'
#
loop_
_entity.id
_entity.type
_entity.pdbx_description
1 polymer ?
#
loop_
_entity_poly.entity_id
_entity_poly.type
_entity_poly.pdbx_seq_one_letter_code
_entity_poly.pdbx_strand_id
1 'polypeptide(L)'
;EPGVYVEGSHGIRHENEMVVRKGEKNEYGQFMYFETITFVPFDLDGLDVSLMTRYDIEWLNAYHAEVFAKVSPYLNEAEKEWLKHATRAI
;
A
#
# COMPACT_ATOMS: atom_id res chain seq x y z
N GLU A 1 10.18 5.18 -1.35
CA GLU A 1 9.91 6.59 -1.06
C GLU A 1 9.76 7.47 -2.32
N PRO A 2 9.04 7.06 -3.37
CA PRO A 2 8.85 7.92 -4.54
C PRO A 2 8.10 9.20 -4.14
N GLY A 3 8.63 10.36 -4.58
CA GLY A 3 8.05 11.65 -4.21
C GLY A 3 8.31 12.74 -5.23
N VAL A 4 7.44 13.73 -5.24
CA VAL A 4 7.54 14.96 -6.03
C VAL A 4 7.52 16.15 -5.07
N TYR A 5 8.46 17.06 -5.25
CA TYR A 5 8.61 18.24 -4.38
C TYR A 5 8.71 19.50 -5.22
N VAL A 6 7.84 20.46 -4.96
CA VAL A 6 7.80 21.76 -5.64
C VAL A 6 8.23 22.83 -4.64
N GLU A 7 9.36 23.48 -4.89
CA GLU A 7 9.93 24.47 -4.00
C GLU A 7 8.95 25.61 -3.69
N GLY A 8 8.78 25.92 -2.40
CA GLY A 8 7.88 26.97 -1.92
C GLY A 8 6.38 26.66 -2.07
N SER A 9 5.99 25.44 -2.50
CA SER A 9 4.60 25.06 -2.73
C SER A 9 4.20 23.80 -1.95
N HIS A 10 4.57 22.62 -2.42
CA HIS A 10 4.12 21.35 -1.83
C HIS A 10 5.08 20.20 -2.10
N GLY A 11 4.89 19.11 -1.35
CA GLY A 11 5.51 17.82 -1.64
C GLY A 11 4.50 16.69 -1.41
N ILE A 12 4.61 15.66 -2.22
CA ILE A 12 3.81 14.43 -2.10
C ILE A 12 4.77 13.25 -2.14
N ARG A 13 4.66 12.34 -1.18
CA ARG A 13 5.44 11.10 -1.14
C ARG A 13 4.50 9.93 -0.83
N HIS A 14 4.55 8.91 -1.66
CA HIS A 14 3.92 7.62 -1.40
C HIS A 14 5.00 6.64 -0.97
N GLU A 15 4.94 6.13 0.25
CA GLU A 15 5.96 5.22 0.74
C GLU A 15 5.38 4.10 1.60
N ASN A 16 6.04 2.96 1.53
CA ASN A 16 5.89 1.84 2.44
C ASN A 16 7.27 1.36 2.87
N GLU A 17 7.37 0.90 4.11
CA GLU A 17 8.53 0.14 4.55
C GLU A 17 8.43 -1.31 4.13
N MET A 18 9.55 -1.86 3.70
CA MET A 18 9.66 -3.24 3.22
C MET A 18 10.89 -3.91 3.79
N VAL A 19 10.81 -5.20 4.03
CA VAL A 19 11.94 -6.02 4.43
C VAL A 19 12.23 -7.06 3.35
N VAL A 20 13.53 -7.28 3.08
CA VAL A 20 13.97 -8.29 2.11
C VAL A 20 13.87 -9.67 2.75
N ARG A 21 13.17 -10.60 2.09
CA ARG A 21 13.02 -12.00 2.48
C ARG A 21 13.65 -12.92 1.44
N LYS A 22 14.10 -14.09 1.91
CA LYS A 22 14.52 -15.17 1.01
C LYS A 22 13.31 -15.82 0.37
N GLY A 23 13.34 -15.93 -0.94
CA GLY A 23 12.37 -16.67 -1.75
C GLY A 23 12.90 -18.05 -2.18
N GLU A 24 12.56 -18.45 -3.39
CA GLU A 24 13.02 -19.70 -3.97
C GLU A 24 14.53 -19.73 -4.13
N LYS A 25 15.12 -20.90 -3.93
CA LYS A 25 16.50 -21.20 -4.29
C LYS A 25 16.51 -22.25 -5.38
N ASN A 26 17.17 -21.96 -6.50
CA ASN A 26 17.30 -22.88 -7.62
C ASN A 26 18.73 -22.83 -8.23
N GLU A 27 18.92 -23.42 -9.42
CA GLU A 27 20.22 -23.45 -10.10
C GLU A 27 20.78 -22.06 -10.47
N TYR A 28 19.92 -21.05 -10.59
CA TYR A 28 20.32 -19.67 -10.90
C TYR A 28 20.67 -18.85 -9.64
N GLY A 29 20.40 -19.37 -8.44
CA GLY A 29 20.75 -18.74 -7.19
C GLY A 29 19.62 -18.66 -6.16
N GLN A 30 19.83 -17.82 -5.16
CA GLN A 30 18.85 -17.50 -4.12
C GLN A 30 18.06 -16.26 -4.55
N PHE A 31 16.78 -16.44 -4.91
CA PHE A 31 15.89 -15.34 -5.18
C PHE A 31 15.41 -14.68 -3.89
N MET A 32 15.12 -13.39 -3.97
CA MET A 32 14.65 -12.57 -2.85
C MET A 32 13.35 -11.89 -3.25
N TYR A 33 12.54 -11.50 -2.27
CA TYR A 33 11.33 -10.69 -2.47
C TYR A 33 11.21 -9.65 -1.36
N PHE A 34 10.36 -8.64 -1.59
CA PHE A 34 10.03 -7.63 -0.60
C PHE A 34 8.72 -7.98 0.11
N GLU A 35 8.75 -7.98 1.43
CA GLU A 35 7.58 -8.07 2.29
C GLU A 35 7.26 -6.69 2.84
N THR A 36 6.07 -6.19 2.57
CA THR A 36 5.59 -4.92 3.14
C THR A 36 5.33 -5.09 4.64
N ILE A 37 5.80 -4.12 5.43
CA ILE A 37 5.62 -4.10 6.89
C ILE A 37 4.86 -2.86 7.39
N THR A 38 4.50 -1.94 6.50
CA THR A 38 3.63 -0.79 6.77
C THR A 38 2.19 -1.13 6.41
N PHE A 39 1.24 -0.92 7.33
CA PHE A 39 -0.20 -1.20 7.13
C PHE A 39 -1.03 0.04 7.42
N VAL A 40 -0.93 1.03 6.54
CA VAL A 40 -1.68 2.28 6.57
C VAL A 40 -2.36 2.46 5.21
N PRO A 41 -3.65 2.85 5.14
CA PRO A 41 -4.29 3.11 3.85
C PRO A 41 -3.60 4.24 3.09
N PHE A 42 -3.43 4.08 1.78
CA PHE A 42 -3.14 5.22 0.91
C PHE A 42 -4.38 6.10 0.78
N ASP A 43 -4.17 7.41 0.73
CA ASP A 43 -5.25 8.36 0.51
C ASP A 43 -5.77 8.26 -0.92
N LEU A 44 -6.95 7.65 -1.08
CA LEU A 44 -7.59 7.43 -2.38
C LEU A 44 -8.09 8.72 -3.02
N ASP A 45 -8.37 9.75 -2.23
CA ASP A 45 -8.87 11.02 -2.74
C ASP A 45 -7.74 11.84 -3.40
N GLY A 46 -6.48 11.49 -3.11
CA GLY A 46 -5.29 12.05 -3.74
C GLY A 46 -4.85 11.33 -5.03
N LEU A 47 -5.57 10.28 -5.47
CA LEU A 47 -5.18 9.48 -6.64
C LEU A 47 -6.01 9.83 -7.89
N ASP A 48 -5.32 10.01 -9.01
CA ASP A 48 -5.97 10.02 -10.32
C ASP A 48 -6.00 8.61 -10.90
N VAL A 49 -7.11 7.92 -10.69
CA VAL A 49 -7.28 6.52 -11.13
C VAL A 49 -7.18 6.38 -12.66
N SER A 50 -7.47 7.43 -13.43
CA SER A 50 -7.37 7.40 -14.90
C SER A 50 -5.92 7.23 -15.39
N LEU A 51 -4.94 7.55 -14.57
CA LEU A 51 -3.51 7.39 -14.85
C LEU A 51 -2.93 6.06 -14.37
N MET A 52 -3.71 5.27 -13.63
CA MET A 52 -3.27 3.99 -13.09
C MET A 52 -3.46 2.86 -14.11
N THR A 53 -2.48 1.97 -14.15
CA THR A 53 -2.64 0.72 -14.91
C THR A 53 -3.56 -0.25 -14.14
N ARG A 54 -4.08 -1.26 -14.86
CA ARG A 54 -4.83 -2.34 -14.21
C ARG A 54 -4.02 -3.04 -13.11
N TYR A 55 -2.72 -3.22 -13.32
CA TYR A 55 -1.82 -3.81 -12.32
C TYR A 55 -1.74 -2.95 -11.05
N ASP A 56 -1.63 -1.62 -11.18
CA ASP A 56 -1.57 -0.71 -10.04
C ASP A 56 -2.86 -0.76 -9.21
N ILE A 57 -4.01 -0.81 -9.89
CA ILE A 57 -5.33 -0.91 -9.25
C ILE A 57 -5.47 -2.24 -8.49
N GLU A 58 -5.15 -3.36 -9.13
CA GLU A 58 -5.21 -4.70 -8.53
C GLU A 58 -4.27 -4.80 -7.32
N TRP A 59 -3.05 -4.27 -7.43
CA TRP A 59 -2.08 -4.23 -6.34
C TRP A 59 -2.58 -3.38 -5.16
N LEU A 60 -3.09 -2.18 -5.43
CA LEU A 60 -3.58 -1.28 -4.38
C LEU A 60 -4.79 -1.88 -3.66
N ASN A 61 -5.74 -2.46 -4.40
CA ASN A 61 -6.90 -3.13 -3.82
C ASN A 61 -6.48 -4.32 -2.94
N ALA A 62 -5.53 -5.14 -3.38
CA ALA A 62 -5.00 -6.25 -2.58
C ALA A 62 -4.28 -5.74 -1.31
N TYR A 63 -3.48 -4.69 -1.42
CA TYR A 63 -2.82 -4.07 -0.28
C TYR A 63 -3.83 -3.51 0.73
N HIS A 64 -4.86 -2.78 0.27
CA HIS A 64 -5.91 -2.25 1.15
C HIS A 64 -6.72 -3.35 1.84
N ALA A 65 -6.99 -4.46 1.15
CA ALA A 65 -7.63 -5.61 1.78
C ALA A 65 -6.76 -6.20 2.91
N GLU A 66 -5.45 -6.27 2.72
CA GLU A 66 -4.50 -6.73 3.74
C GLU A 66 -4.43 -5.74 4.92
N VAL A 67 -4.38 -4.43 4.66
CA VAL A 67 -4.44 -3.38 5.70
C VAL A 67 -5.70 -3.56 6.55
N PHE A 68 -6.87 -3.69 5.91
CA PHE A 68 -8.12 -3.88 6.63
C PHE A 68 -8.08 -5.15 7.49
N ALA A 69 -7.66 -6.28 6.93
CA ALA A 69 -7.61 -7.56 7.64
C ALA A 69 -6.69 -7.52 8.86
N LYS A 70 -5.54 -6.86 8.75
CA LYS A 70 -4.54 -6.80 9.83
C LYS A 70 -4.87 -5.77 10.90
N VAL A 71 -5.46 -4.63 10.55
CA VAL A 71 -5.67 -3.51 11.47
C VAL A 71 -7.04 -3.55 12.13
N SER A 72 -8.09 -3.94 11.40
CA SER A 72 -9.48 -3.92 11.92
C SER A 72 -9.70 -4.68 13.24
N PRO A 73 -8.99 -5.81 13.56
CA PRO A 73 -9.19 -6.49 14.84
C PRO A 73 -8.86 -5.65 16.08
N TYR A 74 -8.07 -4.59 15.92
CA TYR A 74 -7.63 -3.71 17.02
C TYR A 74 -8.49 -2.45 17.17
N LEU A 75 -9.52 -2.27 16.33
CA LEU A 75 -10.34 -1.07 16.24
C LEU A 75 -11.74 -1.30 16.82
N ASN A 76 -12.35 -0.23 17.32
CA ASN A 76 -13.77 -0.22 17.66
C ASN A 76 -14.65 -0.14 16.40
N GLU A 77 -15.98 -0.26 16.55
CA GLU A 77 -16.87 -0.33 15.37
C GLU A 77 -16.86 0.95 14.51
N ALA A 78 -16.79 2.13 15.12
CA ALA A 78 -16.72 3.39 14.37
C ALA A 78 -15.40 3.52 13.59
N GLU A 79 -14.29 3.11 14.19
CA GLU A 79 -12.97 3.10 13.55
C GLU A 79 -12.91 2.07 12.43
N LYS A 80 -13.54 0.90 12.59
CA LYS A 80 -13.64 -0.11 11.51
C LYS A 80 -14.40 0.42 10.30
N GLU A 81 -15.50 1.12 10.51
CA GLU A 81 -16.26 1.71 9.41
C GLU A 81 -15.44 2.78 8.67
N TRP A 82 -14.69 3.60 9.41
CA TRP A 82 -13.75 4.53 8.82
C TRP A 82 -12.66 3.80 8.01
N LEU A 83 -12.02 2.78 8.61
CA LEU A 83 -10.98 2.01 7.93
C LEU A 83 -11.51 1.32 6.68
N LYS A 84 -12.72 0.76 6.73
CA LYS A 84 -13.39 0.14 5.59
C LYS A 84 -13.59 1.13 4.43
N HIS A 85 -13.97 2.38 4.76
CA HIS A 85 -14.07 3.42 3.75
C HIS A 85 -12.69 3.80 3.19
N ALA A 86 -11.69 3.97 4.06
CA ALA A 86 -10.32 4.33 3.67
C ALA A 86 -9.63 3.23 2.82
N THR A 87 -10.02 1.97 3.00
CA THR A 87 -9.47 0.82 2.26
C THR A 87 -10.41 0.28 1.17
N ARG A 88 -11.40 1.06 0.75
CA ARG A 88 -12.33 0.64 -0.31
C ARG A 88 -11.61 0.33 -1.62
N ALA A 89 -12.15 -0.60 -2.39
CA ALA A 89 -11.64 -0.86 -3.74
C ALA A 89 -11.96 0.31 -4.71
N ILE A 90 -11.07 0.51 -5.66
CA ILE A 90 -11.18 1.48 -6.75
C ILE A 90 -11.24 0.78 -8.10
#